data_f400e07f0d66a9a097b3063a8ede5edc
#
_entry.id   f400e07f0d66a9a097b3063a8ede5edc
#
_cell.length_a   1.000
_cell.length_b   1.000
_cell.length_c   1.000
_cell.angle_alpha   90.00
_cell.angle_beta   90.00
_cell.angle_gamma   90.00
#
_symmetry.space_group_name_H-M   'P 1'
#
loop_
_entity.id
_entity.type
_entity.pdbx_description
1 polymer ?
#
loop_
_entity_poly.entity_id
_entity_poly.type
_entity_poly.pdbx_seq_one_letter_code
_entity_poly.pdbx_strand_id
1 'polypeptide(L)'
;MGSEMCIRDSLLAVVTYFPVFKMLTEAANPDLAKAQATAGVTVTADPATCSFQGNPVAREIDFRSSCDIAKRYLVQNSVSYENVAGAPGSKAVVKIGNKTVEAPVGNVVNLKFDENSAKEIATFKKGVAEDLKVAGYPAKADPAKINKLVTVGLLFWLVLLVTMVYGPIAAMLVELFPTRIRYTSMSLPYHIGNGWFGGLLPTTAFAIVASTGNMYNGLWYPIIIAGVTLVVGTLFIRETKNVDIYAND
;
A
#
# COMPACT_ATOMS: atom_id res chain seq x y z
N MET A 1 18.53 -12.59 -22.43
CA MET A 1 18.63 -12.88 -20.96
C MET A 1 17.92 -11.84 -20.11
N GLY A 2 18.06 -10.54 -20.37
CA GLY A 2 17.43 -9.49 -19.56
C GLY A 2 15.91 -9.46 -19.66
N SER A 3 15.36 -9.56 -20.87
CA SER A 3 13.91 -9.54 -21.11
C SER A 3 13.21 -10.77 -20.53
N GLU A 4 13.74 -11.96 -20.75
CA GLU A 4 13.16 -13.21 -20.22
C GLU A 4 13.16 -13.26 -18.70
N MET A 5 14.23 -12.78 -18.04
CA MET A 5 14.27 -12.70 -16.57
C MET A 5 13.20 -11.74 -16.05
N CYS A 6 13.09 -10.55 -16.64
CA CYS A 6 12.10 -9.55 -16.22
C CYS A 6 10.65 -10.07 -16.35
N ILE A 7 10.34 -10.84 -17.41
CA ILE A 7 9.05 -11.46 -17.65
C ILE A 7 8.75 -12.53 -16.58
N ARG A 8 9.71 -13.43 -16.32
CA ARG A 8 9.53 -14.49 -15.30
C ARG A 8 9.33 -13.90 -13.90
N ASP A 9 10.08 -12.86 -13.55
CA ASP A 9 10.02 -12.22 -12.24
C ASP A 9 8.71 -11.47 -12.05
N SER A 10 8.21 -10.79 -13.09
CA SER A 10 6.90 -10.15 -13.07
C SER A 10 5.78 -11.17 -12.84
N LEU A 11 5.86 -12.35 -13.48
CA LEU A 11 4.89 -13.43 -13.27
C LEU A 11 4.95 -13.96 -11.83
N LEU A 12 6.16 -14.20 -11.30
CA LEU A 12 6.35 -14.64 -9.91
C LEU A 12 5.81 -13.60 -8.92
N ALA A 13 6.05 -12.31 -9.14
CA ALA A 13 5.53 -11.24 -8.31
C ALA A 13 3.99 -11.24 -8.30
N VAL A 14 3.34 -11.31 -9.47
CA VAL A 14 1.87 -11.34 -9.59
C VAL A 14 1.27 -12.49 -8.81
N VAL A 15 1.87 -13.69 -8.88
CA VAL A 15 1.32 -14.90 -8.23
C VAL A 15 1.63 -14.95 -6.74
N THR A 16 2.79 -14.45 -6.30
CA THR A 16 3.27 -14.67 -4.93
C THR A 16 2.96 -13.55 -3.95
N TYR A 17 2.68 -12.32 -4.39
CA TYR A 17 2.51 -11.18 -3.49
C TYR A 17 1.43 -11.40 -2.43
N PHE A 18 0.20 -11.75 -2.81
CA PHE A 18 -0.87 -11.97 -1.84
C PHE A 18 -0.56 -13.05 -0.81
N PRO A 19 -0.20 -14.29 -1.21
CA PRO A 19 0.09 -15.33 -0.22
C PRO A 19 1.31 -14.99 0.65
N VAL A 20 2.37 -14.43 0.07
CA VAL A 20 3.58 -14.07 0.83
C VAL A 20 3.29 -12.98 1.86
N PHE A 21 2.59 -11.91 1.50
CA PHE A 21 2.25 -10.86 2.46
C PHE A 21 1.27 -11.32 3.54
N LYS A 22 0.32 -12.22 3.21
CA LYS A 22 -0.56 -12.83 4.20
C LYS A 22 0.24 -13.67 5.21
N MET A 23 1.08 -14.58 4.71
CA MET A 23 1.96 -15.40 5.55
C MET A 23 2.93 -14.53 6.38
N LEU A 24 3.45 -13.43 5.80
CA LEU A 24 4.32 -12.49 6.50
C LEU A 24 3.58 -11.82 7.66
N THR A 25 2.33 -11.39 7.46
CA THR A 25 1.52 -10.82 8.54
C THR A 25 1.27 -11.84 9.64
N GLU A 26 0.90 -13.07 9.29
CA GLU A 26 0.67 -14.16 10.23
C GLU A 26 1.95 -14.52 11.03
N ALA A 27 3.10 -14.53 10.39
CA ALA A 27 4.38 -14.84 11.01
C ALA A 27 4.93 -13.70 11.88
N ALA A 28 4.77 -12.44 11.43
CA ALA A 28 5.32 -11.27 12.10
C ALA A 28 4.39 -10.70 13.19
N ASN A 29 3.08 -10.88 13.05
CA ASN A 29 2.09 -10.40 14.04
C ASN A 29 0.89 -11.34 14.12
N PRO A 30 1.04 -12.52 14.75
CA PRO A 30 -0.02 -13.52 14.85
C PRO A 30 -1.26 -13.02 15.62
N ASP A 31 -1.09 -12.13 16.60
CA ASP A 31 -2.19 -11.55 17.35
C ASP A 31 -3.06 -10.64 16.45
N LEU A 32 -2.44 -9.86 15.55
CA LEU A 32 -3.15 -9.05 14.57
C LEU A 32 -3.94 -9.94 13.61
N ALA A 33 -3.31 -10.98 13.07
CA ALA A 33 -3.96 -11.92 12.16
C ALA A 33 -5.17 -12.61 12.82
N LYS A 34 -5.02 -13.00 14.09
CA LYS A 34 -6.11 -13.59 14.88
C LYS A 34 -7.23 -12.57 15.13
N ALA A 35 -6.91 -11.35 15.54
CA ALA A 35 -7.91 -10.30 15.80
C ALA A 35 -8.72 -9.97 14.53
N GLN A 36 -8.08 -9.87 13.38
CA GLN A 36 -8.76 -9.65 12.10
C GLN A 36 -9.72 -10.78 11.71
N ALA A 37 -9.40 -12.02 12.10
CA ALA A 37 -10.26 -13.17 11.82
C ALA A 37 -11.45 -13.28 12.78
N THR A 38 -11.33 -12.76 14.01
CA THR A 38 -12.33 -12.96 15.08
C THR A 38 -13.17 -11.73 15.38
N ALA A 39 -12.60 -10.53 15.24
CA ALA A 39 -13.28 -9.28 15.57
C ALA A 39 -13.50 -8.44 14.30
N GLY A 40 -14.69 -8.53 13.74
CA GLY A 40 -15.11 -7.71 12.61
C GLY A 40 -15.18 -6.23 12.99
N VAL A 41 -14.56 -5.39 12.16
CA VAL A 41 -14.66 -3.93 12.23
C VAL A 41 -15.46 -3.44 11.03
N THR A 42 -16.47 -2.61 11.25
CA THR A 42 -17.26 -1.99 10.18
C THR A 42 -17.23 -0.48 10.29
N VAL A 43 -17.17 0.19 9.14
CA VAL A 43 -17.28 1.64 9.04
C VAL A 43 -18.53 1.96 8.25
N THR A 44 -19.54 2.49 8.94
CA THR A 44 -20.77 2.98 8.32
C THR A 44 -20.64 4.48 8.10
N ALA A 45 -20.64 4.93 6.85
CA ALA A 45 -20.50 6.34 6.50
C ALA A 45 -21.26 6.67 5.22
N ASP A 46 -21.60 7.94 5.03
CA ASP A 46 -22.10 8.44 3.75
C ASP A 46 -20.98 8.35 2.70
N PRO A 47 -21.14 7.55 1.63
CA PRO A 47 -20.10 7.40 0.59
C PRO A 47 -19.68 8.70 -0.06
N ALA A 48 -20.59 9.70 -0.14
CA ALA A 48 -20.29 10.99 -0.76
C ALA A 48 -19.31 11.83 0.06
N THR A 49 -19.17 11.56 1.37
CA THR A 49 -18.25 12.29 2.26
C THR A 49 -16.86 11.64 2.36
N CYS A 50 -16.69 10.46 1.78
CA CYS A 50 -15.44 9.71 1.80
C CYS A 50 -14.55 10.08 0.61
N SER A 51 -13.40 10.67 0.85
CA SER A 51 -12.45 11.02 -0.21
C SER A 51 -11.48 9.88 -0.54
N PHE A 52 -10.98 9.87 -1.78
CA PHE A 52 -9.86 9.01 -2.14
C PHE A 52 -8.55 9.62 -1.63
N GLN A 53 -7.92 9.00 -0.63
CA GLN A 53 -6.78 9.55 0.11
C GLN A 53 -5.43 9.38 -0.64
N GLY A 54 -5.43 9.50 -1.96
CA GLY A 54 -4.28 9.24 -2.83
C GLY A 54 -3.43 10.45 -3.21
N ASN A 55 -3.62 11.60 -2.57
CA ASN A 55 -2.81 12.78 -2.83
C ASN A 55 -1.49 12.73 -2.04
N PRO A 56 -0.31 12.63 -2.70
CA PRO A 56 0.98 12.49 -2.03
C PRO A 56 1.44 13.74 -1.26
N VAL A 57 0.89 14.90 -1.58
CA VAL A 57 1.22 16.18 -0.90
C VAL A 57 0.16 16.59 0.12
N ALA A 58 -0.90 15.79 0.28
CA ALA A 58 -1.95 16.07 1.24
C ALA A 58 -1.46 15.90 2.68
N ARG A 59 -1.89 16.82 3.52
CA ARG A 59 -1.63 16.80 4.96
C ARG A 59 -2.81 16.17 5.69
N GLU A 60 -2.66 15.86 6.97
CA GLU A 60 -3.74 15.29 7.80
C GLU A 60 -4.99 16.18 7.79
N ILE A 61 -4.82 17.49 7.77
CA ILE A 61 -5.91 18.49 7.76
C ILE A 61 -6.73 18.52 6.47
N ASP A 62 -6.24 17.94 5.39
CA ASP A 62 -6.96 17.90 4.11
C ASP A 62 -8.04 16.79 4.13
N PHE A 63 -7.91 15.81 5.04
CA PHE A 63 -8.83 14.70 5.28
C PHE A 63 -9.68 14.97 6.53
N ARG A 64 -10.60 15.94 6.42
CA ARG A 64 -11.38 16.49 7.54
C ARG A 64 -12.81 15.95 7.68
N SER A 65 -13.28 15.17 6.71
CA SER A 65 -14.58 14.51 6.83
C SER A 65 -14.56 13.43 7.92
N SER A 66 -15.69 13.16 8.54
CA SER A 66 -15.77 12.09 9.55
C SER A 66 -15.40 10.73 8.97
N CYS A 67 -15.77 10.47 7.70
CA CYS A 67 -15.40 9.27 6.97
C CYS A 67 -13.87 9.16 6.80
N ASP A 68 -13.21 10.23 6.36
CA ASP A 68 -11.78 10.22 6.12
C ASP A 68 -10.97 10.04 7.41
N ILE A 69 -11.38 10.73 8.49
CA ILE A 69 -10.75 10.61 9.81
C ILE A 69 -10.85 9.17 10.33
N ALA A 70 -12.03 8.56 10.24
CA ALA A 70 -12.26 7.18 10.68
C ALA A 70 -11.42 6.19 9.89
N LYS A 71 -11.52 6.20 8.57
CA LYS A 71 -10.81 5.28 7.68
C LYS A 71 -9.30 5.42 7.79
N ARG A 72 -8.81 6.67 7.77
CA ARG A 72 -7.38 6.95 7.90
C ARG A 72 -6.80 6.41 9.20
N TYR A 73 -7.50 6.61 10.32
CA TYR A 73 -7.05 6.11 11.61
C TYR A 73 -6.98 4.58 11.66
N LEU A 74 -8.00 3.87 11.13
CA LEU A 74 -8.00 2.41 11.07
C LEU A 74 -6.86 1.87 10.20
N VAL A 75 -6.65 2.45 9.00
CA VAL A 75 -5.56 2.02 8.11
C VAL A 75 -4.19 2.27 8.73
N GLN A 76 -3.98 3.40 9.40
CA GLN A 76 -2.72 3.70 10.11
C GLN A 76 -2.41 2.69 11.23
N ASN A 77 -3.45 2.06 11.80
CA ASN A 77 -3.31 1.01 12.81
C ASN A 77 -3.39 -0.41 12.22
N SER A 78 -3.30 -0.54 10.88
CA SER A 78 -3.36 -1.84 10.18
C SER A 78 -4.65 -2.64 10.47
N VAL A 79 -5.75 -1.96 10.73
CA VAL A 79 -7.05 -2.57 10.99
C VAL A 79 -7.83 -2.67 9.69
N SER A 80 -8.16 -3.88 9.28
CA SER A 80 -9.09 -4.11 8.17
C SER A 80 -10.53 -3.91 8.64
N TYR A 81 -11.37 -3.35 7.76
CA TYR A 81 -12.77 -3.07 8.07
C TYR A 81 -13.66 -3.25 6.84
N GLU A 82 -14.94 -3.47 7.09
CA GLU A 82 -15.96 -3.53 6.06
C GLU A 82 -16.63 -2.15 5.90
N ASN A 83 -16.81 -1.71 4.66
CA ASN A 83 -17.50 -0.47 4.35
C ASN A 83 -19.00 -0.72 4.25
N VAL A 84 -19.77 -0.01 5.03
CA VAL A 84 -21.25 -0.01 4.98
C VAL A 84 -21.73 1.38 4.60
N ALA A 85 -22.61 1.46 3.59
CA ALA A 85 -23.19 2.72 3.18
C ALA A 85 -24.15 3.24 4.29
N GLY A 86 -23.86 4.44 4.78
CA GLY A 86 -24.71 5.16 5.70
C GLY A 86 -25.72 6.07 5.00
N ALA A 87 -26.63 6.68 5.76
CA ALA A 87 -27.56 7.67 5.24
C ALA A 87 -26.80 8.91 4.71
N PRO A 88 -27.33 9.60 3.67
CA PRO A 88 -26.74 10.83 3.20
C PRO A 88 -26.60 11.88 4.31
N GLY A 89 -25.43 12.50 4.42
CA GLY A 89 -25.11 13.50 5.45
C GLY A 89 -24.84 12.93 6.85
N SER A 90 -24.88 11.60 7.05
CA SER A 90 -24.54 11.01 8.36
C SER A 90 -23.04 11.06 8.61
N LYS A 91 -22.66 11.23 9.88
CA LYS A 91 -21.27 11.06 10.31
C LYS A 91 -20.87 9.59 10.26
N ALA A 92 -19.58 9.36 10.07
CA ALA A 92 -19.05 8.00 10.07
C ALA A 92 -19.11 7.39 11.48
N VAL A 93 -19.55 6.14 11.54
CA VAL A 93 -19.59 5.34 12.77
C VAL A 93 -18.71 4.12 12.60
N VAL A 94 -17.73 3.99 13.48
CA VAL A 94 -16.86 2.80 13.56
C VAL A 94 -17.47 1.84 14.55
N LYS A 95 -17.80 0.64 14.10
CA LYS A 95 -18.28 -0.46 14.95
C LYS A 95 -17.20 -1.51 15.11
N ILE A 96 -16.88 -1.85 16.36
CA ILE A 96 -15.86 -2.84 16.73
C ILE A 96 -16.54 -3.86 17.65
N GLY A 97 -16.85 -5.03 17.12
CA GLY A 97 -17.69 -6.01 17.83
C GLY A 97 -19.06 -5.43 18.18
N ASN A 98 -19.36 -5.25 19.46
CA ASN A 98 -20.64 -4.67 19.94
C ASN A 98 -20.56 -3.18 20.29
N LYS A 99 -19.38 -2.56 20.19
CA LYS A 99 -19.18 -1.15 20.50
C LYS A 99 -19.20 -0.29 19.25
N THR A 100 -19.69 0.93 19.38
CA THR A 100 -19.77 1.91 18.29
C THR A 100 -19.18 3.23 18.75
N VAL A 101 -18.34 3.84 17.88
CA VAL A 101 -17.72 5.14 18.11
C VAL A 101 -17.99 6.03 16.90
N GLU A 102 -18.60 7.20 17.12
CA GLU A 102 -18.85 8.17 16.06
C GLU A 102 -17.60 9.01 15.80
N ALA A 103 -17.23 9.16 14.53
CA ALA A 103 -16.09 9.96 14.13
C ALA A 103 -16.47 11.45 13.99
N PRO A 104 -15.65 12.37 14.52
CA PRO A 104 -15.89 13.80 14.40
C PRO A 104 -15.61 14.31 12.99
N VAL A 105 -16.11 15.51 12.69
CA VAL A 105 -15.73 16.31 11.52
C VAL A 105 -14.66 17.31 11.95
N GLY A 106 -13.58 17.42 11.18
CA GLY A 106 -12.50 18.36 11.47
C GLY A 106 -12.75 19.74 10.88
N ASN A 107 -12.72 20.79 11.70
CA ASN A 107 -12.66 22.18 11.25
C ASN A 107 -11.22 22.65 11.23
N VAL A 108 -10.84 23.35 10.15
CA VAL A 108 -9.46 23.81 9.92
C VAL A 108 -9.42 25.34 9.98
N VAL A 109 -8.57 25.86 10.86
CA VAL A 109 -8.28 27.29 11.00
C VAL A 109 -6.76 27.47 10.96
N ASN A 110 -6.27 28.41 10.16
CA ASN A 110 -4.84 28.69 10.01
C ASN A 110 -3.97 27.45 9.72
N LEU A 111 -4.43 26.59 8.79
CA LEU A 111 -3.75 25.35 8.38
C LEU A 111 -3.50 24.34 9.52
N LYS A 112 -4.35 24.36 10.55
CA LYS A 112 -4.39 23.38 11.65
C LYS A 112 -5.84 23.08 12.01
N PHE A 113 -6.10 21.93 12.61
CA PHE A 113 -7.40 21.71 13.23
C PHE A 113 -7.62 22.72 14.36
N ASP A 114 -8.82 23.26 14.47
CA ASP A 114 -9.18 24.09 15.60
C ASP A 114 -9.09 23.29 16.91
N GLU A 115 -9.01 23.98 18.03
CA GLU A 115 -8.76 23.34 19.32
C GLU A 115 -9.86 22.32 19.70
N ASN A 116 -11.12 22.61 19.36
CA ASN A 116 -12.24 21.73 19.65
C ASN A 116 -12.18 20.48 18.78
N SER A 117 -12.01 20.62 17.46
CA SER A 117 -11.87 19.49 16.54
C SER A 117 -10.64 18.63 16.89
N ALA A 118 -9.52 19.23 17.27
CA ALA A 118 -8.34 18.49 17.70
C ALA A 118 -8.61 17.64 18.95
N LYS A 119 -9.34 18.17 19.92
CA LYS A 119 -9.76 17.44 21.14
C LYS A 119 -10.75 16.31 20.79
N GLU A 120 -11.75 16.57 19.94
CA GLU A 120 -12.71 15.55 19.51
C GLU A 120 -12.03 14.41 18.73
N ILE A 121 -11.12 14.75 17.80
CA ILE A 121 -10.33 13.76 17.04
C ILE A 121 -9.45 12.94 18.00
N ALA A 122 -8.80 13.57 18.98
CA ALA A 122 -7.99 12.87 19.97
C ALA A 122 -8.84 11.92 20.83
N THR A 123 -10.03 12.35 21.26
CA THR A 123 -10.97 11.53 22.03
C THR A 123 -11.47 10.35 21.21
N PHE A 124 -11.83 10.58 19.94
CA PHE A 124 -12.20 9.52 19.00
C PHE A 124 -11.09 8.50 18.84
N LYS A 125 -9.86 8.95 18.53
CA LYS A 125 -8.69 8.07 18.36
C LYS A 125 -8.43 7.22 19.61
N LYS A 126 -8.56 7.83 20.80
CA LYS A 126 -8.40 7.13 22.07
C LYS A 126 -9.50 6.08 22.31
N GLY A 127 -10.77 6.44 22.08
CA GLY A 127 -11.90 5.52 22.21
C GLY A 127 -11.77 4.31 21.27
N VAL A 128 -11.48 4.55 20.00
CA VAL A 128 -11.25 3.47 19.03
C VAL A 128 -10.05 2.60 19.43
N ALA A 129 -8.94 3.18 19.92
CA ALA A 129 -7.78 2.42 20.38
C ALA A 129 -8.10 1.51 21.57
N GLU A 130 -8.90 2.00 22.54
CA GLU A 130 -9.34 1.19 23.68
C GLU A 130 -10.25 0.06 23.25
N ASP A 131 -11.19 0.30 22.34
CA ASP A 131 -12.10 -0.71 21.83
C ASP A 131 -11.39 -1.76 20.96
N LEU A 132 -10.42 -1.35 20.14
CA LEU A 132 -9.55 -2.26 19.39
C LEU A 132 -8.74 -3.16 20.34
N LYS A 133 -8.20 -2.59 21.43
CA LYS A 133 -7.46 -3.37 22.43
C LYS A 133 -8.35 -4.42 23.10
N VAL A 134 -9.60 -4.05 23.46
CA VAL A 134 -10.58 -5.00 24.02
C VAL A 134 -10.95 -6.09 22.99
N ALA A 135 -11.01 -5.74 21.71
CA ALA A 135 -11.26 -6.68 20.62
C ALA A 135 -10.05 -7.57 20.27
N GLY A 136 -8.92 -7.40 20.95
CA GLY A 136 -7.72 -8.22 20.78
C GLY A 136 -6.72 -7.71 19.74
N TYR A 137 -6.94 -6.51 19.17
CA TYR A 137 -5.96 -5.89 18.26
C TYR A 137 -4.74 -5.42 19.04
N PRO A 138 -3.52 -5.88 18.70
CA PRO A 138 -2.32 -5.44 19.38
C PRO A 138 -1.92 -4.03 18.92
N ALA A 139 -1.55 -3.16 19.87
CA ALA A 139 -0.98 -1.86 19.53
C ALA A 139 0.39 -1.97 18.85
N LYS A 140 1.14 -3.03 19.13
CA LYS A 140 2.44 -3.40 18.52
C LYS A 140 2.56 -4.91 18.49
N ALA A 141 3.30 -5.44 17.51
CA ALA A 141 3.64 -6.87 17.47
C ALA A 141 4.45 -7.25 18.73
N ASP A 142 4.11 -8.39 19.31
CA ASP A 142 4.88 -8.96 20.44
C ASP A 142 6.13 -9.68 19.90
N PRO A 143 7.33 -9.20 20.22
CA PRO A 143 8.58 -9.81 19.74
C PRO A 143 8.75 -11.28 20.12
N ALA A 144 8.11 -11.72 21.21
CA ALA A 144 8.18 -13.10 21.69
C ALA A 144 7.33 -14.05 20.84
N LYS A 145 6.28 -13.54 20.16
CA LYS A 145 5.37 -14.32 19.33
C LYS A 145 5.76 -14.34 17.85
N ILE A 146 6.72 -13.52 17.45
CA ILE A 146 7.19 -13.45 16.05
C ILE A 146 7.86 -14.77 15.68
N ASN A 147 7.40 -15.42 14.63
CA ASN A 147 8.11 -16.53 14.03
C ASN A 147 9.28 -16.00 13.19
N LYS A 148 10.43 -15.78 13.84
CA LYS A 148 11.61 -15.16 13.23
C LYS A 148 12.09 -15.91 11.99
N LEU A 149 12.10 -17.24 12.02
CA LEU A 149 12.61 -18.06 10.91
C LEU A 149 11.74 -17.88 9.66
N VAL A 150 10.41 -17.98 9.81
CA VAL A 150 9.48 -17.81 8.70
C VAL A 150 9.50 -16.36 8.21
N THR A 151 9.50 -15.38 9.11
CA THR A 151 9.56 -13.96 8.75
C THR A 151 10.83 -13.64 7.95
N VAL A 152 12.00 -14.07 8.39
CA VAL A 152 13.27 -13.87 7.68
C VAL A 152 13.27 -14.60 6.34
N GLY A 153 12.76 -15.83 6.28
CA GLY A 153 12.66 -16.59 5.02
C GLY A 153 11.76 -15.90 3.98
N LEU A 154 10.61 -15.37 4.41
CA LEU A 154 9.69 -14.64 3.52
C LEU A 154 10.30 -13.29 3.07
N LEU A 155 10.96 -12.57 3.97
CA LEU A 155 11.67 -11.33 3.60
C LEU A 155 12.83 -11.63 2.64
N PHE A 156 13.59 -12.69 2.88
CA PHE A 156 14.64 -13.13 1.95
C PHE A 156 14.07 -13.44 0.57
N TRP A 157 12.93 -14.14 0.50
CA TRP A 157 12.22 -14.40 -0.76
C TRP A 157 11.85 -13.12 -1.49
N LEU A 158 11.26 -12.14 -0.79
CA LEU A 158 10.90 -10.84 -1.40
C LEU A 158 12.13 -10.07 -1.90
N VAL A 159 13.21 -10.06 -1.12
CA VAL A 159 14.49 -9.43 -1.54
C VAL A 159 15.07 -10.14 -2.76
N LEU A 160 15.00 -11.47 -2.80
CA LEU A 160 15.46 -12.24 -3.95
C LEU A 160 14.69 -11.87 -5.23
N LEU A 161 13.36 -11.74 -5.17
CA LEU A 161 12.57 -11.25 -6.31
C LEU A 161 12.99 -9.85 -6.75
N VAL A 162 13.23 -8.94 -5.82
CA VAL A 162 13.71 -7.58 -6.13
C VAL A 162 15.08 -7.61 -6.81
N THR A 163 16.03 -8.39 -6.30
CA THR A 163 17.38 -8.48 -6.88
C THR A 163 17.39 -9.12 -8.26
N MET A 164 16.51 -10.09 -8.52
CA MET A 164 16.34 -10.70 -9.84
C MET A 164 15.87 -9.69 -10.88
N VAL A 165 14.99 -8.75 -10.50
CA VAL A 165 14.53 -7.66 -11.39
C VAL A 165 15.60 -6.58 -11.56
N TYR A 166 16.18 -6.10 -10.46
CA TYR A 166 17.14 -4.99 -10.50
C TYR A 166 18.48 -5.36 -11.16
N GLY A 167 18.92 -6.60 -11.03
CA GLY A 167 20.19 -7.05 -11.61
C GLY A 167 20.27 -6.81 -13.12
N PRO A 168 19.36 -7.32 -13.93
CA PRO A 168 19.40 -7.18 -15.38
C PRO A 168 18.94 -5.82 -15.92
N ILE A 169 18.18 -5.02 -15.15
CA ILE A 169 17.61 -3.74 -15.61
C ILE A 169 18.69 -2.78 -16.13
N ALA A 170 19.80 -2.64 -15.41
CA ALA A 170 20.87 -1.73 -15.81
C ALA A 170 21.51 -2.15 -17.14
N ALA A 171 21.79 -3.43 -17.32
CA ALA A 171 22.33 -3.97 -18.55
C ALA A 171 21.35 -3.81 -19.73
N MET A 172 20.08 -4.14 -19.52
CA MET A 172 19.04 -3.98 -20.53
C MET A 172 18.88 -2.53 -20.99
N LEU A 173 18.90 -1.56 -20.06
CA LEU A 173 18.81 -0.15 -20.40
C LEU A 173 20.04 0.33 -21.21
N VAL A 174 21.22 -0.17 -20.90
CA VAL A 174 22.44 0.13 -21.67
C VAL A 174 22.36 -0.41 -23.09
N GLU A 175 21.79 -1.61 -23.28
CA GLU A 175 21.66 -2.25 -24.60
C GLU A 175 20.57 -1.64 -25.47
N LEU A 176 19.56 -1.01 -24.87
CA LEU A 176 18.43 -0.42 -25.59
C LEU A 176 18.77 0.90 -26.32
N PHE A 177 19.80 1.63 -25.87
CA PHE A 177 20.12 2.96 -26.39
C PHE A 177 21.54 3.04 -26.98
N PRO A 178 21.69 3.70 -28.17
CA PRO A 178 22.98 3.99 -28.78
C PRO A 178 23.90 4.78 -27.84
N THR A 179 25.22 4.58 -27.94
CA THR A 179 26.21 5.17 -27.03
C THR A 179 26.15 6.69 -26.97
N ARG A 180 25.91 7.38 -28.10
CA ARG A 180 25.82 8.84 -28.21
C ARG A 180 24.76 9.49 -27.31
N ILE A 181 23.60 8.85 -27.13
CA ILE A 181 22.46 9.40 -26.39
C ILE A 181 22.11 8.62 -25.14
N ARG A 182 22.85 7.56 -24.86
CA ARG A 182 22.55 6.58 -23.82
C ARG A 182 22.29 7.21 -22.45
N TYR A 183 23.18 8.10 -22.01
CA TYR A 183 23.05 8.73 -20.69
C TYR A 183 21.71 9.45 -20.51
N THR A 184 21.34 10.28 -21.46
CA THR A 184 20.08 11.05 -21.40
C THR A 184 18.86 10.16 -21.59
N SER A 185 18.93 9.23 -22.55
CA SER A 185 17.80 8.37 -22.92
C SER A 185 17.48 7.33 -21.86
N MET A 186 18.48 6.81 -21.12
CA MET A 186 18.26 5.89 -19.99
C MET A 186 17.67 6.61 -18.78
N SER A 187 18.05 7.87 -18.57
CA SER A 187 17.63 8.65 -17.41
C SER A 187 16.11 8.83 -17.38
N LEU A 188 15.48 9.10 -18.53
CA LEU A 188 14.05 9.37 -18.60
C LEU A 188 13.18 8.17 -18.13
N PRO A 189 13.27 6.96 -18.73
CA PRO A 189 12.46 5.84 -18.29
C PRO A 189 12.80 5.40 -16.85
N TYR A 190 14.05 5.52 -16.42
CA TYR A 190 14.46 5.19 -15.07
C TYR A 190 13.80 6.12 -14.04
N HIS A 191 13.78 7.43 -14.28
CA HIS A 191 13.15 8.40 -13.38
C HIS A 191 11.62 8.33 -13.41
N ILE A 192 11.00 8.06 -14.56
CA ILE A 192 9.56 7.84 -14.65
C ILE A 192 9.19 6.58 -13.86
N GLY A 193 9.90 5.48 -14.06
CA GLY A 193 9.64 4.22 -13.36
C GLY A 193 9.78 4.36 -11.85
N ASN A 194 10.93 4.82 -11.38
CA ASN A 194 11.18 4.93 -9.93
C ASN A 194 10.47 6.12 -9.29
N GLY A 195 10.43 7.28 -9.95
CA GLY A 195 9.83 8.49 -9.39
C GLY A 195 8.31 8.44 -9.36
N TRP A 196 7.69 8.13 -10.49
CA TRP A 196 6.22 8.13 -10.57
C TRP A 196 5.63 6.83 -10.03
N PHE A 197 5.96 5.70 -10.65
CA PHE A 197 5.36 4.43 -10.25
C PHE A 197 5.85 3.97 -8.86
N GLY A 198 7.14 4.05 -8.60
CA GLY A 198 7.71 3.70 -7.31
C GLY A 198 7.41 4.73 -6.22
N GLY A 199 7.55 6.03 -6.51
CA GLY A 199 7.32 7.11 -5.55
C GLY A 199 5.86 7.27 -5.12
N LEU A 200 4.90 7.02 -6.01
CA LEU A 200 3.47 7.07 -5.68
C LEU A 200 2.95 5.78 -5.03
N LEU A 201 3.74 4.70 -5.00
CA LEU A 201 3.30 3.40 -4.47
C LEU A 201 2.78 3.49 -3.02
N PRO A 202 3.49 4.09 -2.05
CA PRO A 202 3.01 4.14 -0.67
C PRO A 202 1.66 4.86 -0.54
N THR A 203 1.52 6.00 -1.21
CA THR A 203 0.30 6.82 -1.14
C THR A 203 -0.87 6.16 -1.83
N THR A 204 -0.66 5.59 -3.02
CA THR A 204 -1.71 4.90 -3.78
C THR A 204 -2.15 3.62 -3.06
N ALA A 205 -1.20 2.83 -2.55
CA ALA A 205 -1.52 1.63 -1.77
C ALA A 205 -2.32 1.98 -0.50
N PHE A 206 -1.92 3.03 0.23
CA PHE A 206 -2.66 3.54 1.37
C PHE A 206 -4.09 3.95 1.00
N ALA A 207 -4.26 4.70 -0.10
CA ALA A 207 -5.57 5.15 -0.57
C ALA A 207 -6.47 3.99 -0.98
N ILE A 208 -5.95 2.96 -1.64
CA ILE A 208 -6.67 1.75 -1.99
C ILE A 208 -7.13 1.02 -0.72
N VAL A 209 -6.26 0.87 0.28
CA VAL A 209 -6.63 0.27 1.57
C VAL A 209 -7.69 1.10 2.28
N ALA A 210 -7.55 2.43 2.32
CA ALA A 210 -8.51 3.33 2.96
C ALA A 210 -9.89 3.33 2.25
N SER A 211 -9.91 3.16 0.93
CA SER A 211 -11.17 3.10 0.18
C SER A 211 -11.85 1.73 0.30
N THR A 212 -11.08 0.65 0.32
CA THR A 212 -11.61 -0.72 0.31
C THR A 212 -11.78 -1.33 1.70
N GLY A 213 -11.02 -0.85 2.70
CA GLY A 213 -11.01 -1.38 4.07
C GLY A 213 -10.15 -2.62 4.27
N ASN A 214 -9.63 -3.26 3.23
CA ASN A 214 -8.80 -4.45 3.34
C ASN A 214 -7.33 -4.09 3.18
N MET A 215 -6.52 -4.38 4.22
CA MET A 215 -5.09 -4.06 4.24
C MET A 215 -4.27 -4.66 3.09
N TYR A 216 -4.72 -5.79 2.53
CA TYR A 216 -4.03 -6.45 1.41
C TYR A 216 -4.39 -5.85 0.05
N ASN A 217 -5.47 -5.08 -0.07
CA ASN A 217 -5.87 -4.51 -1.37
C ASN A 217 -4.89 -3.48 -1.91
N GLY A 218 -4.04 -2.88 -1.05
CA GLY A 218 -2.91 -2.06 -1.49
C GLY A 218 -1.91 -2.78 -2.39
N LEU A 219 -1.83 -4.12 -2.30
CA LEU A 219 -0.99 -4.95 -3.15
C LEU A 219 -1.45 -4.99 -4.62
N TRP A 220 -2.71 -4.63 -4.91
CA TRP A 220 -3.16 -4.55 -6.30
C TRP A 220 -2.37 -3.55 -7.11
N TYR A 221 -1.90 -2.47 -6.51
CA TYR A 221 -1.10 -1.49 -7.25
C TYR A 221 0.19 -2.10 -7.84
N PRO A 222 1.12 -2.67 -7.05
CA PRO A 222 2.32 -3.29 -7.61
C PRO A 222 2.01 -4.51 -8.49
N ILE A 223 0.93 -5.26 -8.22
CA ILE A 223 0.52 -6.40 -9.04
C ILE A 223 0.07 -5.95 -10.44
N ILE A 224 -0.72 -4.88 -10.53
CA ILE A 224 -1.16 -4.31 -11.81
C ILE A 224 0.05 -3.80 -12.60
N ILE A 225 0.98 -3.08 -11.96
CA ILE A 225 2.20 -2.60 -12.61
C ILE A 225 3.07 -3.76 -13.10
N ALA A 226 3.25 -4.81 -12.28
CA ALA A 226 3.96 -6.01 -12.69
C ALA A 226 3.26 -6.73 -13.85
N GLY A 227 1.93 -6.79 -13.85
CA GLY A 227 1.13 -7.34 -14.95
C GLY A 227 1.29 -6.54 -16.25
N VAL A 228 1.27 -5.21 -16.18
CA VAL A 228 1.55 -4.34 -17.33
C VAL A 228 2.98 -4.58 -17.84
N THR A 229 3.96 -4.67 -16.95
CA THR A 229 5.36 -4.96 -17.30
C THR A 229 5.49 -6.32 -17.98
N LEU A 230 4.76 -7.33 -17.49
CA LEU A 230 4.73 -8.67 -18.10
C LEU A 230 4.20 -8.61 -19.54
N VAL A 231 3.07 -7.92 -19.76
CA VAL A 231 2.45 -7.80 -21.09
C VAL A 231 3.34 -6.99 -22.04
N VAL A 232 3.79 -5.81 -21.62
CA VAL A 232 4.65 -4.94 -22.44
C VAL A 232 6.00 -5.62 -22.72
N GLY A 233 6.60 -6.23 -21.71
CA GLY A 233 7.86 -6.95 -21.84
C GLY A 233 7.79 -8.11 -22.84
N THR A 234 6.67 -8.86 -22.79
CA THR A 234 6.49 -10.00 -23.70
C THR A 234 6.19 -9.59 -25.14
N LEU A 235 5.38 -8.54 -25.34
CA LEU A 235 4.88 -8.18 -26.66
C LEU A 235 5.76 -7.16 -27.39
N PHE A 236 6.40 -6.26 -26.69
CA PHE A 236 7.06 -5.09 -27.29
C PHE A 236 8.58 -5.04 -27.10
N ILE A 237 9.12 -5.68 -26.04
CA ILE A 237 10.55 -5.64 -25.80
C ILE A 237 11.24 -6.78 -26.58
N ARG A 238 12.15 -6.41 -27.49
CA ARG A 238 12.96 -7.37 -28.23
C ARG A 238 14.12 -7.84 -27.36
N GLU A 239 14.56 -9.08 -27.57
CA GLU A 239 15.78 -9.60 -26.93
C GLU A 239 17.01 -8.86 -27.46
N THR A 240 17.78 -8.25 -26.57
CA THR A 240 18.93 -7.39 -26.90
C THR A 240 20.29 -8.10 -26.79
N LYS A 241 20.30 -9.37 -26.38
CA LYS A 241 21.51 -10.16 -26.10
C LYS A 241 22.59 -10.12 -27.18
N ASN A 242 22.20 -10.01 -28.45
CA ASN A 242 23.09 -10.05 -29.61
C ASN A 242 23.18 -8.70 -30.35
N VAL A 243 22.68 -7.63 -29.74
CA VAL A 243 22.75 -6.28 -30.34
C VAL A 243 24.18 -5.75 -30.18
N ASP A 244 24.80 -5.37 -31.28
CA ASP A 244 26.05 -4.62 -31.24
C ASP A 244 25.75 -3.17 -30.82
N ILE A 245 26.17 -2.84 -29.61
CA ILE A 245 25.91 -1.51 -28.99
C ILE A 245 26.70 -0.38 -29.66
N TYR A 246 27.67 -0.71 -30.51
CA TYR A 246 28.52 0.24 -31.26
C TYR A 246 28.13 0.34 -32.74
N ALA A 247 27.19 -0.46 -33.24
CA ALA A 247 26.85 -0.51 -34.66
C ALA A 247 26.27 0.80 -35.22
N ASN A 248 25.84 1.73 -34.38
CA ASN A 248 25.24 3.00 -34.79
C ASN A 248 25.94 4.23 -34.19
N ASP A 249 27.24 4.14 -33.88
CA ASP A 249 28.04 5.26 -33.40
C ASP A 249 28.68 6.06 -34.53
#